data_7e408cfb5752497bf45f67047b6905e2
#
_entry.id   7e408cfb5752497bf45f67047b6905e2
#
_cell.length_a   1.000
_cell.length_b   1.000
_cell.length_c   1.000
_cell.angle_alpha   90.00
_cell.angle_beta   90.00
_cell.angle_gamma   90.00
#
_symmetry.space_group_name_H-M   'P 1'
#
loop_
_entity.id
_entity.type
_entity.pdbx_description
1 polymer ?
#
loop_
_entity_poly.entity_id
_entity_poly.type
_entity_poly.pdbx_seq_one_letter_code
_entity_poly.pdbx_strand_id
1 'polypeptide(L)'
;DRVMNGTQKEIEYLSSKDLEAAITSSYGNQDIEDLLNVEDKLKSYKQKAIRAGVLKDGEQRAYQITPRFPYREGPREYQRAAFENWRNNNQKGLFAMATGTGKTITSLNCLYEIYSRKGYYKAIILVPTVTLVNQWEEECRKFRFSNIVKVFSKNPFWQEEVDRICFNEKYQTYEFQSYIIISTYASYSRPKVFDKLNSLDRRRVLLIADEAHNMGAESMAKKLKEIPYARRVGLSATPERQVDDAGNTKLRKFFGAE
;
A
#
# COMPACT_ATOMS: atom_id res chain seq x y z
N ASP A 1 29.78 -9.99 2.40
CA ASP A 1 31.07 -10.15 3.09
C ASP A 1 31.98 -8.90 3.04
N ARG A 2 31.97 -8.09 1.99
CA ARG A 2 32.75 -6.83 1.95
C ARG A 2 32.15 -5.71 2.83
N VAL A 3 30.89 -5.79 3.13
CA VAL A 3 30.15 -4.81 3.95
C VAL A 3 30.48 -4.97 5.44
N MET A 4 30.94 -6.15 5.86
CA MET A 4 31.24 -6.47 7.26
C MET A 4 32.67 -6.15 7.70
N ASN A 5 33.57 -5.75 6.80
CA ASN A 5 35.00 -5.60 7.10
C ASN A 5 35.51 -4.16 7.23
N GLY A 6 34.64 -3.16 7.38
CA GLY A 6 35.03 -1.79 7.79
C GLY A 6 36.01 -1.06 6.87
N THR A 7 36.13 -1.42 5.61
CA THR A 7 37.15 -0.88 4.70
C THR A 7 36.73 0.33 3.85
N GLN A 8 35.53 0.86 4.06
CA GLN A 8 35.13 2.14 3.42
C GLN A 8 35.19 3.26 4.44
N LYS A 9 35.99 4.26 4.15
CA LYS A 9 36.29 5.43 5.00
C LYS A 9 35.08 6.33 5.36
N GLU A 10 33.89 6.03 4.89
CA GLU A 10 32.70 6.88 5.07
C GLU A 10 31.57 6.22 5.87
N ILE A 11 31.72 4.96 6.29
CA ILE A 11 30.70 4.25 7.08
C ILE A 11 31.40 3.43 8.16
N GLU A 12 31.23 3.84 9.42
CA GLU A 12 31.60 2.98 10.56
C GLU A 12 30.58 1.87 10.70
N TYR A 13 31.01 0.65 10.41
CA TYR A 13 30.24 -0.57 10.70
C TYR A 13 30.55 -1.01 12.12
N LEU A 14 29.58 -0.91 13.00
CA LEU A 14 29.63 -1.57 14.29
C LEU A 14 29.48 -3.10 14.06
N SER A 15 30.36 -3.89 14.65
CA SER A 15 30.17 -5.34 14.67
C SER A 15 28.87 -5.68 15.40
N SER A 16 28.26 -6.83 15.13
CA SER A 16 27.05 -7.25 15.84
C SER A 16 27.26 -7.30 17.36
N LYS A 17 28.49 -7.59 17.84
CA LYS A 17 28.85 -7.55 19.26
C LYS A 17 28.93 -6.13 19.83
N ASP A 18 29.43 -5.18 19.04
CA ASP A 18 29.51 -3.78 19.46
C ASP A 18 28.11 -3.14 19.45
N LEU A 19 27.24 -3.55 18.54
CA LEU A 19 25.86 -3.16 18.50
C LEU A 19 25.05 -3.74 19.68
N GLU A 20 25.23 -5.03 20.01
CA GLU A 20 24.66 -5.65 21.22
C GLU A 20 25.18 -4.99 22.49
N ALA A 21 26.47 -4.72 22.58
CA ALA A 21 27.07 -4.04 23.72
C ALA A 21 26.53 -2.59 23.87
N ALA A 22 26.39 -1.85 22.77
CA ALA A 22 25.83 -0.52 22.76
C ALA A 22 24.34 -0.51 23.15
N ILE A 23 23.56 -1.46 22.64
CA ILE A 23 22.16 -1.64 23.01
C ILE A 23 22.04 -2.03 24.49
N THR A 24 22.80 -3.01 24.96
CA THR A 24 22.77 -3.48 26.34
C THR A 24 23.23 -2.40 27.34
N SER A 25 24.25 -1.61 26.99
CA SER A 25 24.76 -0.52 27.85
C SER A 25 23.80 0.67 27.89
N SER A 26 23.06 0.92 26.81
CA SER A 26 22.14 2.07 26.70
C SER A 26 20.76 1.78 27.27
N TYR A 27 20.33 0.54 27.26
CA TYR A 27 18.93 0.17 27.51
C TYR A 27 18.74 -0.88 28.63
N GLY A 28 19.81 -1.51 29.14
CA GLY A 28 19.71 -2.41 30.29
C GLY A 28 18.57 -3.44 30.16
N ASN A 29 17.82 -3.68 31.23
CA ASN A 29 16.65 -4.56 31.27
C ASN A 29 15.34 -3.84 30.93
N GLN A 30 15.32 -2.96 29.94
CA GLN A 30 14.12 -2.22 29.58
C GLN A 30 13.20 -2.97 28.61
N ASP A 31 11.90 -2.72 28.74
CA ASP A 31 10.78 -3.42 28.12
C ASP A 31 10.68 -3.15 26.59
N ILE A 32 9.94 -3.99 25.87
CA ILE A 32 9.74 -3.93 24.41
C ILE A 32 9.21 -2.57 23.93
N GLU A 33 8.48 -1.82 24.74
CA GLU A 33 8.06 -0.46 24.45
C GLU A 33 9.24 0.51 24.26
N ASP A 34 10.34 0.31 24.97
CA ASP A 34 11.53 1.13 24.83
C ASP A 34 12.33 0.82 23.56
N LEU A 35 12.26 -0.41 23.04
CA LEU A 35 12.86 -0.78 21.76
C LEU A 35 12.12 -0.12 20.58
N LEU A 36 10.79 0.05 20.66
CA LEU A 36 10.01 0.80 19.67
C LEU A 36 10.36 2.30 19.65
N ASN A 37 10.64 2.87 20.82
CA ASN A 37 11.16 4.24 20.94
C ASN A 37 12.57 4.44 20.36
N VAL A 38 13.37 3.37 20.29
CA VAL A 38 14.71 3.40 19.67
C VAL A 38 14.62 3.62 18.16
N GLU A 39 13.67 2.97 17.48
CA GLU A 39 13.49 3.17 16.03
C GLU A 39 13.13 4.62 15.70
N ASP A 40 12.27 5.24 16.49
CA ASP A 40 11.89 6.65 16.31
C ASP A 40 13.02 7.60 16.67
N LYS A 41 13.79 7.30 17.72
CA LYS A 41 15.01 8.04 18.04
C LYS A 41 16.05 7.91 16.92
N LEU A 42 16.29 6.71 16.39
CA LEU A 42 17.20 6.50 15.26
C LEU A 42 16.74 7.26 14.01
N LYS A 43 15.43 7.25 13.70
CA LYS A 43 14.86 8.07 12.62
C LYS A 43 15.09 9.56 12.86
N SER A 44 14.92 10.04 14.11
CA SER A 44 15.15 11.44 14.45
C SER A 44 16.63 11.84 14.38
N TYR A 45 17.54 10.96 14.83
CA TYR A 45 18.99 11.16 14.69
C TYR A 45 19.44 11.17 13.24
N LYS A 46 18.91 10.26 12.41
CA LYS A 46 19.17 10.25 10.98
C LYS A 46 18.71 11.54 10.29
N GLN A 47 17.51 12.02 10.62
CA GLN A 47 17.02 13.32 10.12
C GLN A 47 17.88 14.52 10.60
N LYS A 48 18.33 14.50 11.87
CA LYS A 48 19.23 15.51 12.39
C LYS A 48 20.59 15.50 11.68
N ALA A 49 21.13 14.30 11.41
CA ALA A 49 22.40 14.13 10.69
C ALA A 49 22.30 14.61 9.22
N ILE A 50 21.17 14.38 8.57
CA ILE A 50 20.89 14.90 7.21
C ILE A 50 20.80 16.44 7.26
N ARG A 51 20.07 17.02 8.21
CA ARG A 51 19.96 18.49 8.39
C ARG A 51 21.29 19.14 8.75
N ALA A 52 22.16 18.45 9.47
CA ALA A 52 23.49 18.92 9.83
C ALA A 52 24.53 18.76 8.69
N GLY A 53 24.12 18.20 7.53
CA GLY A 53 25.02 18.01 6.38
C GLY A 53 26.06 16.89 6.57
N VAL A 54 25.93 16.10 7.63
CA VAL A 54 26.81 14.95 7.91
C VAL A 54 26.48 13.76 7.00
N LEU A 55 25.20 13.61 6.63
CA LEU A 55 24.73 12.64 5.63
C LEU A 55 24.25 13.41 4.41
N LYS A 56 24.80 13.12 3.24
CA LYS A 56 24.36 13.73 1.98
C LYS A 56 22.97 13.20 1.60
N ASP A 57 22.06 14.09 1.30
CA ASP A 57 20.67 13.80 0.88
C ASP A 57 20.60 12.91 -0.38
N GLY A 58 21.73 12.73 -1.10
CA GLY A 58 21.87 11.92 -2.30
C GLY A 58 21.87 10.40 -2.07
N GLU A 59 22.19 9.91 -0.87
CA GLU A 59 22.21 8.47 -0.61
C GLU A 59 20.80 7.88 -0.43
N GLN A 60 19.80 8.70 -0.12
CA GLN A 60 18.40 8.26 -0.11
C GLN A 60 17.87 7.97 -1.53
N ARG A 61 18.47 8.51 -2.58
CA ARG A 61 18.12 8.20 -3.98
C ARG A 61 18.65 6.85 -4.46
N ALA A 62 19.69 6.30 -3.85
CA ALA A 62 20.34 5.06 -4.29
C ALA A 62 19.55 3.79 -4.00
N TYR A 63 18.53 3.85 -3.13
CA TYR A 63 17.68 2.69 -2.78
C TYR A 63 16.19 2.89 -3.09
N GLN A 64 15.84 3.67 -4.10
CA GLN A 64 14.49 3.54 -4.65
C GLN A 64 14.40 2.16 -5.30
N ILE A 65 13.90 1.20 -4.50
CA ILE A 65 13.59 -0.15 -5.00
C ILE A 65 12.54 0.04 -6.09
N THR A 66 12.99 -0.04 -7.34
CA THR A 66 12.11 0.11 -8.50
C THR A 66 11.08 -1.01 -8.51
N PRO A 67 9.79 -0.71 -8.50
CA PRO A 67 8.74 -1.71 -8.65
C PRO A 67 8.97 -2.55 -9.90
N ARG A 68 8.76 -3.86 -9.77
CA ARG A 68 8.87 -4.82 -10.88
C ARG A 68 7.82 -5.90 -10.74
N PHE A 69 7.46 -6.52 -11.86
CA PHE A 69 6.64 -7.71 -11.83
C PHE A 69 7.39 -8.85 -11.10
N PRO A 70 6.73 -9.62 -10.20
CA PRO A 70 7.42 -10.57 -9.32
C PRO A 70 7.99 -11.81 -10.02
N TYR A 71 7.43 -12.19 -11.17
CA TYR A 71 7.84 -13.36 -11.91
C TYR A 71 8.64 -12.98 -13.16
N ARG A 72 9.64 -13.80 -13.48
CA ARG A 72 10.59 -13.54 -14.57
C ARG A 72 9.92 -13.58 -15.95
N GLU A 73 8.92 -14.44 -16.09
CA GLU A 73 8.13 -14.63 -17.30
C GLU A 73 7.16 -13.46 -17.57
N GLY A 74 7.02 -12.57 -16.60
CA GLY A 74 6.06 -11.47 -16.65
C GLY A 74 4.62 -11.93 -16.42
N PRO A 75 3.64 -11.06 -16.64
CA PRO A 75 2.22 -11.38 -16.47
C PRO A 75 1.76 -12.41 -17.50
N ARG A 76 0.94 -13.35 -17.06
CA ARG A 76 0.28 -14.33 -17.92
C ARG A 76 -0.66 -13.66 -18.93
N GLU A 77 -0.99 -14.32 -20.01
CA GLU A 77 -1.84 -13.78 -21.07
C GLU A 77 -3.17 -13.22 -20.54
N TYR A 78 -3.88 -13.98 -19.70
CA TYR A 78 -5.14 -13.52 -19.12
C TYR A 78 -4.97 -12.30 -18.18
N GLN A 79 -3.81 -12.14 -17.54
CA GLN A 79 -3.52 -10.98 -16.69
C GLN A 79 -3.27 -9.73 -17.55
N ARG A 80 -2.62 -9.90 -18.69
CA ARG A 80 -2.46 -8.80 -19.68
C ARG A 80 -3.81 -8.43 -20.28
N ALA A 81 -4.61 -9.43 -20.67
CA ALA A 81 -5.96 -9.19 -21.20
C ALA A 81 -6.85 -8.46 -20.17
N ALA A 82 -6.80 -8.88 -18.91
CA ALA A 82 -7.54 -8.20 -17.83
C ALA A 82 -7.13 -6.73 -17.67
N PHE A 83 -5.83 -6.43 -17.73
CA PHE A 83 -5.35 -5.05 -17.70
C PHE A 83 -5.82 -4.24 -18.91
N GLU A 84 -5.72 -4.77 -20.13
CA GLU A 84 -6.15 -4.07 -21.34
C GLU A 84 -7.65 -3.80 -21.34
N ASN A 85 -8.46 -4.79 -20.95
CA ASN A 85 -9.91 -4.63 -20.83
C ASN A 85 -10.25 -3.55 -19.77
N TRP A 86 -9.62 -3.59 -18.60
CA TRP A 86 -9.79 -2.58 -17.58
C TRP A 86 -9.40 -1.18 -18.07
N ARG A 87 -8.27 -1.07 -18.76
CA ARG A 87 -7.80 0.19 -19.32
C ARG A 87 -8.79 0.75 -20.34
N ASN A 88 -9.29 -0.09 -21.23
CA ASN A 88 -10.23 0.29 -22.27
C ASN A 88 -11.63 0.61 -21.72
N ASN A 89 -11.99 0.05 -20.55
CA ASN A 89 -13.23 0.34 -19.84
C ASN A 89 -13.09 1.50 -18.83
N ASN A 90 -12.45 2.59 -19.24
CA ASN A 90 -12.25 3.80 -18.41
C ASN A 90 -11.59 3.50 -17.05
N GLN A 91 -10.75 2.49 -16.98
CA GLN A 91 -10.06 2.05 -15.76
C GLN A 91 -11.01 1.62 -14.63
N LYS A 92 -12.12 0.99 -15.00
CA LYS A 92 -13.08 0.34 -14.11
C LYS A 92 -13.24 -1.12 -14.52
N GLY A 93 -13.29 -2.02 -13.56
CA GLY A 93 -13.48 -3.44 -13.83
C GLY A 93 -13.80 -4.26 -12.60
N LEU A 94 -14.59 -5.30 -12.80
CA LEU A 94 -14.83 -6.35 -11.82
C LEU A 94 -14.18 -7.64 -12.36
N PHE A 95 -13.12 -8.08 -11.70
CA PHE A 95 -12.39 -9.29 -12.09
C PHE A 95 -13.04 -10.51 -11.44
N ALA A 96 -13.90 -11.18 -12.19
CA ALA A 96 -14.53 -12.44 -11.80
C ALA A 96 -13.55 -13.59 -12.05
N MET A 97 -12.83 -14.02 -11.02
CA MET A 97 -11.78 -15.03 -11.12
C MET A 97 -11.86 -16.00 -9.95
N ALA A 98 -11.75 -17.30 -10.22
CA ALA A 98 -11.77 -18.34 -9.19
C ALA A 98 -10.66 -18.12 -8.13
N THR A 99 -10.87 -18.70 -6.94
CA THR A 99 -9.83 -18.68 -5.89
C THR A 99 -8.57 -19.40 -6.39
N GLY A 100 -7.40 -18.87 -6.05
CA GLY A 100 -6.10 -19.44 -6.47
C GLY A 100 -5.67 -19.11 -7.91
N THR A 101 -6.48 -18.44 -8.73
CA THR A 101 -6.13 -18.10 -10.12
C THR A 101 -5.28 -16.82 -10.24
N GLY A 102 -4.86 -16.21 -9.13
CA GLY A 102 -3.98 -15.03 -9.14
C GLY A 102 -4.70 -13.69 -9.23
N LYS A 103 -5.93 -13.56 -8.69
CA LYS A 103 -6.67 -12.28 -8.59
C LYS A 103 -5.81 -11.13 -8.08
N THR A 104 -5.12 -11.34 -6.96
CA THR A 104 -4.24 -10.36 -6.34
C THR A 104 -3.14 -9.89 -7.27
N ILE A 105 -2.44 -10.85 -7.91
CA ILE A 105 -1.37 -10.53 -8.89
C ILE A 105 -1.94 -9.75 -10.08
N THR A 106 -3.12 -10.15 -10.57
CA THR A 106 -3.77 -9.48 -11.71
C THR A 106 -4.10 -8.02 -11.38
N SER A 107 -4.64 -7.75 -10.19
CA SER A 107 -4.95 -6.37 -9.78
C SER A 107 -3.69 -5.55 -9.49
N LEU A 108 -2.67 -6.14 -8.86
CA LEU A 108 -1.37 -5.48 -8.65
C LEU A 108 -0.63 -5.25 -9.97
N ASN A 109 -0.86 -6.09 -10.99
CA ASN A 109 -0.36 -5.80 -12.34
C ASN A 109 -0.96 -4.52 -12.91
N CYS A 110 -2.25 -4.22 -12.66
CA CYS A 110 -2.83 -2.92 -13.05
C CYS A 110 -2.09 -1.74 -12.40
N LEU A 111 -1.72 -1.86 -11.12
CA LEU A 111 -0.96 -0.83 -10.41
C LEU A 111 0.47 -0.72 -10.93
N TYR A 112 1.12 -1.85 -11.24
CA TYR A 112 2.44 -1.90 -11.83
C TYR A 112 2.47 -1.27 -13.23
N GLU A 113 1.47 -1.53 -14.05
CA GLU A 113 1.33 -0.92 -15.38
C GLU A 113 1.11 0.61 -15.31
N ILE A 114 0.38 1.09 -14.28
CA ILE A 114 0.28 2.53 -14.01
C ILE A 114 1.66 3.10 -13.69
N TYR A 115 2.41 2.42 -12.79
CA TYR A 115 3.77 2.84 -12.44
C TYR A 115 4.70 2.88 -13.66
N SER A 116 4.71 1.83 -14.47
CA SER A 116 5.57 1.73 -15.66
C SER A 116 5.33 2.86 -16.65
N ARG A 117 4.09 3.36 -16.73
CA ARG A 117 3.69 4.43 -17.67
C ARG A 117 3.79 5.83 -17.10
N LYS A 118 3.66 6.00 -15.78
CA LYS A 118 3.50 7.29 -15.11
C LYS A 118 4.62 7.62 -14.13
N GLY A 119 5.47 6.64 -13.76
CA GLY A 119 6.54 6.80 -12.78
C GLY A 119 6.08 6.88 -11.32
N TYR A 120 4.77 6.70 -11.06
CA TYR A 120 4.21 6.67 -9.71
C TYR A 120 3.13 5.60 -9.58
N TYR A 121 2.87 5.17 -8.34
CA TYR A 121 1.73 4.32 -8.00
C TYR A 121 1.03 4.86 -6.74
N LYS A 122 -0.29 4.88 -6.77
CA LYS A 122 -1.13 5.29 -5.64
C LYS A 122 -2.31 4.33 -5.57
N ALA A 123 -2.48 3.64 -4.46
CA ALA A 123 -3.60 2.70 -4.31
C ALA A 123 -4.21 2.73 -2.91
N ILE A 124 -5.51 2.45 -2.86
CA ILE A 124 -6.23 2.03 -1.66
C ILE A 124 -6.73 0.62 -1.92
N ILE A 125 -6.37 -0.31 -1.04
CA ILE A 125 -6.78 -1.70 -1.10
C ILE A 125 -7.71 -1.98 0.06
N LEU A 126 -8.93 -2.40 -0.25
CA LEU A 126 -9.94 -2.76 0.75
C LEU A 126 -10.06 -4.27 0.85
N VAL A 127 -9.97 -4.78 2.07
CA VAL A 127 -9.99 -6.23 2.35
C VAL A 127 -10.98 -6.58 3.47
N PRO A 128 -11.52 -7.80 3.50
CA PRO A 128 -12.47 -8.23 4.53
C PRO A 128 -11.88 -8.29 5.95
N THR A 129 -10.65 -8.77 6.10
CA THR A 129 -10.06 -9.12 7.40
C THR A 129 -8.67 -8.56 7.61
N VAL A 130 -8.25 -8.46 8.87
CA VAL A 130 -6.88 -8.03 9.24
C VAL A 130 -5.81 -9.02 8.73
N THR A 131 -6.12 -10.31 8.71
CA THR A 131 -5.21 -11.32 8.14
C THR A 131 -4.90 -11.02 6.67
N LEU A 132 -5.92 -10.66 5.90
CA LEU A 132 -5.75 -10.27 4.50
C LEU A 132 -4.96 -8.97 4.33
N VAL A 133 -5.00 -8.03 5.29
CA VAL A 133 -4.13 -6.84 5.26
C VAL A 133 -2.66 -7.24 5.18
N ASN A 134 -2.22 -8.20 5.99
CA ASN A 134 -0.83 -8.66 5.98
C ASN A 134 -0.48 -9.44 4.71
N GLN A 135 -1.38 -10.31 4.24
CA GLN A 135 -1.18 -11.04 2.98
C GLN A 135 -1.06 -10.10 1.78
N TRP A 136 -1.89 -9.06 1.72
CA TRP A 136 -1.80 -8.05 0.66
C TRP A 136 -0.51 -7.23 0.74
N GLU A 137 -0.04 -6.91 1.94
CA GLU A 137 1.27 -6.29 2.12
C GLU A 137 2.40 -7.15 1.55
N GLU A 138 2.40 -8.46 1.84
CA GLU A 138 3.39 -9.40 1.30
C GLU A 138 3.35 -9.46 -0.23
N GLU A 139 2.15 -9.52 -0.82
CA GLU A 139 2.00 -9.50 -2.28
C GLU A 139 2.50 -8.18 -2.90
N CYS A 140 2.21 -7.03 -2.27
CA CYS A 140 2.74 -5.74 -2.70
C CYS A 140 4.27 -5.71 -2.64
N ARG A 141 4.86 -6.27 -1.59
CA ARG A 141 6.32 -6.35 -1.45
C ARG A 141 7.00 -7.24 -2.50
N LYS A 142 6.33 -8.30 -3.00
CA LYS A 142 6.81 -9.11 -4.14
C LYS A 142 6.97 -8.26 -5.41
N PHE A 143 6.08 -7.30 -5.63
CA PHE A 143 6.20 -6.30 -6.70
C PHE A 143 7.24 -5.20 -6.40
N ARG A 144 7.88 -5.23 -5.24
CA ARG A 144 8.77 -4.18 -4.72
C ARG A 144 8.07 -2.83 -4.54
N PHE A 145 6.79 -2.82 -4.31
CA PHE A 145 6.12 -1.61 -3.85
C PHE A 145 6.57 -1.28 -2.42
N SER A 146 6.78 -0.01 -2.16
CA SER A 146 7.15 0.56 -0.86
C SER A 146 6.07 1.53 -0.37
N ASN A 147 6.28 2.19 0.76
CA ASN A 147 5.32 3.13 1.36
C ASN A 147 3.93 2.52 1.53
N ILE A 148 3.87 1.39 2.23
CA ILE A 148 2.64 0.65 2.50
C ILE A 148 2.15 1.03 3.89
N VAL A 149 0.95 1.63 3.97
CA VAL A 149 0.29 2.02 5.22
C VAL A 149 -0.88 1.09 5.48
N LYS A 150 -0.95 0.55 6.69
CA LYS A 150 -2.01 -0.37 7.12
C LYS A 150 -3.02 0.32 8.01
N VAL A 151 -4.29 0.40 7.58
CA VAL A 151 -5.36 1.10 8.30
C VAL A 151 -6.35 0.09 8.88
N PHE A 152 -6.15 -0.26 10.14
CA PHE A 152 -7.05 -1.13 10.92
C PHE A 152 -6.95 -0.81 12.42
N SER A 153 -7.91 -1.31 13.22
CA SER A 153 -8.11 -0.89 14.61
C SER A 153 -6.93 -1.13 15.55
N LYS A 154 -6.09 -2.12 15.24
CA LYS A 154 -4.93 -2.48 16.09
C LYS A 154 -3.63 -1.74 15.68
N ASN A 155 -3.63 -0.97 14.59
CA ASN A 155 -2.50 -0.12 14.25
C ASN A 155 -2.76 1.31 14.77
N PRO A 156 -2.11 1.76 15.85
CA PRO A 156 -2.33 3.10 16.41
C PRO A 156 -1.74 4.21 15.54
N PHE A 157 -0.74 3.92 14.70
CA PHE A 157 0.04 4.91 13.96
C PHE A 157 -0.53 5.26 12.57
N TRP A 158 -1.58 4.58 12.12
CA TRP A 158 -2.13 4.78 10.78
C TRP A 158 -2.54 6.23 10.50
N GLN A 159 -2.95 6.98 11.52
CA GLN A 159 -3.39 8.37 11.34
C GLN A 159 -2.24 9.28 10.92
N GLU A 160 -1.11 9.20 11.61
CA GLU A 160 0.08 9.99 11.32
C GLU A 160 0.63 9.67 9.93
N GLU A 161 0.66 8.37 9.57
CA GLU A 161 1.12 7.94 8.27
C GLU A 161 0.22 8.45 7.13
N VAL A 162 -1.11 8.38 7.30
CA VAL A 162 -2.07 8.90 6.32
C VAL A 162 -2.03 10.42 6.28
N ASP A 163 -1.89 11.11 7.43
CA ASP A 163 -1.75 12.57 7.47
C ASP A 163 -0.54 13.04 6.70
N ARG A 164 0.59 12.33 6.81
CA ARG A 164 1.78 12.61 6.02
C ARG A 164 1.52 12.45 4.52
N ILE A 165 0.80 11.41 4.10
CA ILE A 165 0.41 11.23 2.69
C ILE A 165 -0.48 12.39 2.23
N CYS A 166 -1.52 12.74 2.99
CA CYS A 166 -2.42 13.84 2.67
C CYS A 166 -1.67 15.19 2.57
N PHE A 167 -0.76 15.44 3.49
CA PHE A 167 0.10 16.64 3.48
C PHE A 167 0.95 16.68 2.20
N ASN A 168 1.63 15.57 1.87
CA ASN A 168 2.49 15.48 0.72
C ASN A 168 1.71 15.64 -0.60
N GLU A 169 0.50 15.10 -0.69
CA GLU A 169 -0.37 15.32 -1.86
C GLU A 169 -0.79 16.78 -2.00
N LYS A 170 -1.17 17.41 -0.89
CA LYS A 170 -1.62 18.81 -0.87
C LYS A 170 -0.51 19.78 -1.29
N TYR A 171 0.72 19.54 -0.82
CA TYR A 171 1.87 20.43 -1.07
C TYR A 171 2.78 19.94 -2.19
N GLN A 172 2.40 18.85 -2.90
CA GLN A 172 3.12 18.26 -4.03
C GLN A 172 4.61 17.99 -3.73
N THR A 173 4.92 17.57 -2.52
CA THR A 173 6.28 17.22 -2.13
C THR A 173 6.74 15.95 -2.86
N TYR A 174 7.97 15.96 -3.39
CA TYR A 174 8.50 14.86 -4.20
C TYR A 174 8.74 13.56 -3.43
N GLU A 175 8.83 13.60 -2.10
CA GLU A 175 9.24 12.46 -1.28
C GLU A 175 8.23 11.29 -1.24
N PHE A 176 6.95 11.52 -1.53
CA PHE A 176 5.90 10.50 -1.44
C PHE A 176 4.92 10.53 -2.62
N GLN A 177 5.47 10.53 -3.84
CA GLN A 177 4.62 10.43 -5.04
C GLN A 177 3.89 9.10 -5.14
N SER A 178 4.38 8.06 -4.45
CA SER A 178 3.86 6.70 -4.52
C SER A 178 3.56 6.14 -3.14
N TYR A 179 2.39 5.51 -2.99
CA TYR A 179 1.97 4.87 -1.74
C TYR A 179 0.91 3.79 -1.99
N ILE A 180 0.76 2.89 -1.04
CA ILE A 180 -0.33 1.92 -0.96
C ILE A 180 -0.93 2.01 0.44
N ILE A 181 -2.24 2.16 0.54
CA ILE A 181 -2.99 2.11 1.80
C ILE A 181 -3.83 0.84 1.78
N ILE A 182 -3.63 -0.05 2.75
CA ILE A 182 -4.41 -1.28 2.87
C ILE A 182 -5.32 -1.14 4.09
N SER A 183 -6.62 -1.23 3.90
CA SER A 183 -7.63 -1.06 4.96
C SER A 183 -8.62 -2.21 4.97
N THR A 184 -9.10 -2.56 6.16
CA THR A 184 -10.29 -3.42 6.23
C THR A 184 -11.54 -2.62 5.89
N TYR A 185 -12.58 -3.28 5.31
CA TYR A 185 -13.88 -2.65 5.07
C TYR A 185 -14.47 -2.03 6.33
N ALA A 186 -14.33 -2.73 7.47
CA ALA A 186 -14.81 -2.25 8.76
C ALA A 186 -14.11 -0.96 9.22
N SER A 187 -12.81 -0.80 8.94
CA SER A 187 -12.08 0.43 9.24
C SER A 187 -12.42 1.55 8.25
N TYR A 188 -12.44 1.23 6.96
CA TYR A 188 -12.77 2.18 5.91
C TYR A 188 -14.18 2.78 6.06
N SER A 189 -15.17 1.98 6.53
CA SER A 189 -16.54 2.46 6.74
C SER A 189 -16.69 3.44 7.89
N ARG A 190 -15.70 3.59 8.78
CA ARG A 190 -15.74 4.58 9.88
C ARG A 190 -15.64 5.99 9.33
N PRO A 191 -16.50 6.95 9.74
CA PRO A 191 -16.53 8.30 9.16
C PRO A 191 -15.15 8.95 9.05
N LYS A 192 -14.39 8.98 10.14
CA LYS A 192 -13.06 9.60 10.19
C LYS A 192 -12.07 9.00 9.17
N VAL A 193 -12.09 7.67 8.98
CA VAL A 193 -11.23 6.98 8.01
C VAL A 193 -11.74 7.24 6.60
N PHE A 194 -13.05 7.12 6.40
CA PHE A 194 -13.70 7.32 5.12
C PHE A 194 -13.41 8.70 4.55
N ASP A 195 -13.67 9.76 5.32
CA ASP A 195 -13.47 11.14 4.91
C ASP A 195 -12.00 11.41 4.59
N LYS A 196 -11.09 10.94 5.46
CA LYS A 196 -9.66 11.13 5.28
C LYS A 196 -9.12 10.43 4.03
N LEU A 197 -9.48 9.16 3.82
CA LEU A 197 -9.00 8.44 2.64
C LEU A 197 -9.63 8.99 1.35
N ASN A 198 -10.89 9.38 1.36
CA ASN A 198 -11.57 9.93 0.19
C ASN A 198 -11.19 11.39 -0.14
N SER A 199 -10.37 12.04 0.69
CA SER A 199 -9.75 13.34 0.37
C SER A 199 -8.52 13.23 -0.54
N LEU A 200 -7.98 12.03 -0.73
CA LEU A 200 -6.83 11.78 -1.59
C LEU A 200 -7.15 11.97 -3.08
N ASP A 201 -6.12 12.06 -3.92
CA ASP A 201 -6.26 12.38 -5.35
C ASP A 201 -7.16 11.38 -6.09
N ARG A 202 -8.40 11.78 -6.33
CA ARG A 202 -9.45 10.98 -6.96
C ARG A 202 -9.14 10.50 -8.38
N ARG A 203 -8.20 11.13 -9.10
CA ARG A 203 -7.83 10.79 -10.48
C ARG A 203 -6.62 9.84 -10.54
N ARG A 204 -5.74 9.92 -9.54
CA ARG A 204 -4.47 9.17 -9.54
C ARG A 204 -4.53 7.90 -8.71
N VAL A 205 -5.37 7.86 -7.68
CA VAL A 205 -5.53 6.69 -6.82
C VAL A 205 -6.31 5.58 -7.52
N LEU A 206 -5.80 4.36 -7.45
CA LEU A 206 -6.48 3.13 -7.82
C LEU A 206 -7.13 2.52 -6.58
N LEU A 207 -8.45 2.40 -6.57
CA LEU A 207 -9.18 1.63 -5.56
C LEU A 207 -9.24 0.16 -5.98
N ILE A 208 -8.69 -0.73 -5.15
CA ILE A 208 -8.80 -2.17 -5.29
C ILE A 208 -9.68 -2.69 -4.16
N ALA A 209 -10.74 -3.41 -4.49
CA ALA A 209 -11.67 -4.00 -3.53
C ALA A 209 -11.58 -5.54 -3.61
N ASP A 210 -10.91 -6.16 -2.63
CA ASP A 210 -10.84 -7.61 -2.53
C ASP A 210 -12.14 -8.17 -1.95
N GLU A 211 -12.61 -9.29 -2.49
CA GLU A 211 -13.95 -9.82 -2.22
C GLU A 211 -15.01 -8.70 -2.33
N ALA A 212 -15.07 -8.09 -3.51
CA ALA A 212 -15.82 -6.86 -3.81
C ALA A 212 -17.31 -6.94 -3.43
N HIS A 213 -17.88 -8.14 -3.30
CA HIS A 213 -19.24 -8.34 -2.81
C HIS A 213 -19.46 -7.72 -1.40
N ASN A 214 -18.40 -7.54 -0.60
CA ASN A 214 -18.48 -6.85 0.69
C ASN A 214 -18.83 -5.35 0.55
N MET A 215 -18.53 -4.71 -0.58
CA MET A 215 -18.95 -3.33 -0.86
C MET A 215 -20.45 -3.21 -1.09
N GLY A 216 -21.13 -4.30 -1.45
CA GLY A 216 -22.58 -4.38 -1.55
C GLY A 216 -23.30 -4.50 -0.21
N ALA A 217 -22.60 -4.71 0.91
CA ALA A 217 -23.21 -4.69 2.24
C ALA A 217 -23.85 -3.35 2.53
N GLU A 218 -24.97 -3.33 3.24
CA GLU A 218 -25.82 -2.14 3.40
C GLU A 218 -25.08 -0.88 3.84
N SER A 219 -24.16 -0.99 4.79
CA SER A 219 -23.36 0.13 5.30
C SER A 219 -22.42 0.72 4.25
N MET A 220 -21.83 -0.12 3.39
CA MET A 220 -20.95 0.31 2.30
C MET A 220 -21.72 0.70 1.06
N ALA A 221 -22.83 0.01 0.74
CA ALA A 221 -23.65 0.30 -0.43
C ALA A 221 -24.21 1.73 -0.42
N LYS A 222 -24.52 2.27 0.77
CA LYS A 222 -24.93 3.67 0.93
C LYS A 222 -23.83 4.66 0.59
N LYS A 223 -22.58 4.30 0.86
CA LYS A 223 -21.38 5.13 0.66
C LYS A 223 -20.74 5.01 -0.73
N LEU A 224 -21.15 4.05 -1.56
CA LEU A 224 -20.55 3.84 -2.88
C LEU A 224 -20.57 5.10 -3.76
N LYS A 225 -21.63 5.91 -3.67
CA LYS A 225 -21.75 7.15 -4.45
C LYS A 225 -20.78 8.26 -4.00
N GLU A 226 -20.31 8.18 -2.76
CA GLU A 226 -19.42 9.16 -2.15
C GLU A 226 -17.94 8.83 -2.41
N ILE A 227 -17.64 7.60 -2.86
CA ILE A 227 -16.26 7.17 -3.18
C ILE A 227 -15.82 7.84 -4.49
N PRO A 228 -14.80 8.73 -4.44
CA PRO A 228 -14.53 9.64 -5.56
C PRO A 228 -13.60 9.07 -6.63
N TYR A 229 -12.99 7.89 -6.40
CA TYR A 229 -11.92 7.38 -7.26
C TYR A 229 -12.38 7.01 -8.65
N ALA A 230 -11.69 7.53 -9.67
CA ALA A 230 -11.96 7.24 -11.06
C ALA A 230 -11.51 5.83 -11.47
N ARG A 231 -10.38 5.36 -10.90
CA ARG A 231 -9.80 4.05 -11.19
C ARG A 231 -10.26 3.04 -10.15
N ARG A 232 -10.86 1.94 -10.59
CA ARG A 232 -11.46 0.94 -9.70
C ARG A 232 -11.26 -0.45 -10.21
N VAL A 233 -10.86 -1.36 -9.32
CA VAL A 233 -10.81 -2.82 -9.57
C VAL A 233 -11.54 -3.52 -8.43
N GLY A 234 -12.57 -4.27 -8.75
CA GLY A 234 -13.20 -5.22 -7.84
C GLY A 234 -12.68 -6.63 -8.11
N LEU A 235 -12.44 -7.40 -7.08
CA LEU A 235 -12.05 -8.81 -7.17
C LEU A 235 -13.12 -9.66 -6.50
N SER A 236 -13.57 -10.70 -7.17
CA SER A 236 -14.50 -11.66 -6.56
C SER A 236 -14.37 -13.03 -7.23
N ALA A 237 -14.44 -14.08 -6.42
CA ALA A 237 -14.63 -15.44 -6.94
C ALA A 237 -16.09 -15.66 -7.36
N THR A 238 -17.01 -15.00 -6.66
CA THR A 238 -18.46 -15.02 -6.90
C THR A 238 -18.93 -13.57 -7.05
N PRO A 239 -18.95 -13.03 -8.28
CA PRO A 239 -19.26 -11.62 -8.51
C PRO A 239 -20.70 -11.24 -8.14
N GLU A 240 -21.57 -12.23 -8.04
CA GLU A 240 -22.98 -12.07 -7.68
C GLU A 240 -23.24 -12.58 -6.26
N ARG A 241 -23.93 -11.78 -5.46
CA ARG A 241 -24.49 -12.20 -4.18
C ARG A 241 -25.74 -12.99 -4.48
N GLN A 242 -25.88 -14.16 -3.88
CA GLN A 242 -26.99 -15.07 -4.15
C GLN A 242 -28.39 -14.52 -3.75
N VAL A 243 -28.47 -13.43 -2.98
CA VAL A 243 -29.70 -12.97 -2.33
C VAL A 243 -29.95 -11.45 -2.49
N ASP A 244 -29.14 -10.71 -3.26
CA ASP A 244 -29.24 -9.23 -3.32
C ASP A 244 -29.00 -8.67 -4.72
N ASP A 245 -30.02 -8.72 -5.55
CA ASP A 245 -29.97 -8.16 -6.93
C ASP A 245 -29.74 -6.65 -6.97
N ALA A 246 -30.27 -5.91 -6.01
CA ALA A 246 -30.10 -4.46 -5.93
C ALA A 246 -28.65 -4.08 -5.56
N GLY A 247 -28.04 -4.84 -4.65
CA GLY A 247 -26.63 -4.70 -4.29
C GLY A 247 -25.71 -5.06 -5.43
N ASN A 248 -26.02 -6.15 -6.15
CA ASN A 248 -25.27 -6.60 -7.32
C ASN A 248 -25.29 -5.55 -8.45
N THR A 249 -26.45 -4.98 -8.75
CA THR A 249 -26.59 -3.92 -9.76
C THR A 249 -25.76 -2.67 -9.39
N LYS A 250 -25.82 -2.22 -8.14
CA LYS A 250 -25.01 -1.08 -7.66
C LYS A 250 -23.52 -1.36 -7.78
N LEU A 251 -23.10 -2.58 -7.46
CA LEU A 251 -21.73 -3.00 -7.51
C LEU A 251 -21.21 -3.05 -8.95
N ARG A 252 -21.98 -3.67 -9.86
CA ARG A 252 -21.67 -3.70 -11.30
C ARG A 252 -21.51 -2.29 -11.84
N LYS A 253 -22.46 -1.39 -11.58
CA LYS A 253 -22.40 0.01 -11.99
C LYS A 253 -21.19 0.72 -11.39
N PHE A 254 -20.85 0.46 -10.13
CA PHE A 254 -19.69 1.07 -9.48
C PHE A 254 -18.38 0.66 -10.15
N PHE A 255 -18.22 -0.59 -10.55
CA PHE A 255 -17.03 -1.11 -11.24
C PHE A 255 -17.14 -1.06 -12.78
N GLY A 256 -18.22 -0.54 -13.34
CA GLY A 256 -18.39 -0.45 -14.79
C GLY A 256 -18.49 -1.80 -15.48
N ALA A 257 -19.13 -2.77 -14.84
CA ALA A 257 -19.36 -4.14 -15.34
C ALA A 257 -20.82 -4.28 -15.82
N GLU A 258 -21.27 -3.39 -16.67
CA GLU A 258 -22.58 -3.42 -17.33
C GLU A 258 -22.51 -4.21 -18.63
#